data_f4eec635e3bfb58a5048e9f3de9cd6a1
#
_entry.id   f4eec635e3bfb58a5048e9f3de9cd6a1
#
_cell.length_a   1.000
_cell.length_b   1.000
_cell.length_c   1.000
_cell.angle_alpha   90.00
_cell.angle_beta   90.00
_cell.angle_gamma   90.00
#
_symmetry.space_group_name_H-M   'P 1'
#
loop_
_entity.id
_entity.type
_entity.pdbx_description
1 polymer ?
#
loop_
_entity_poly.entity_id
_entity_poly.type
_entity_poly.pdbx_seq_one_letter_code
_entity_poly.pdbx_strand_id
1 'polypeptide(L)'
;FRILDLVMYSNPQRRITFFSLLFLAAFTVPSTQAQQLSSESVRPSTTAMQLSRAPSIDGDVLGDDAWSNINPTSGFTQTRPNEGVPATQRTEVFVGFTEDTLYIGVMAYDDNPGAILVTDSRRDSALDDTDSFQVIIDGLLDRQNGYVFGTNPAGIEYDAQVINEGGQGGFGGRGGGAGGFNLNWDTTWEVEAQINEQGWSGEMAIPFTALRYGSDDAQTWGINFQRNIRRN
;
A
#
# COMPACT_ATOMS: atom_id res chain seq x y z
N PHE A 1 -11.39 5.64 -2.85
CA PHE A 1 -10.00 5.18 -2.64
C PHE A 1 -9.17 6.36 -2.11
N ARG A 2 -8.59 6.23 -0.92
CA ARG A 2 -7.58 7.19 -0.45
C ARG A 2 -6.22 6.63 -0.84
N ILE A 3 -5.59 7.20 -1.86
CA ILE A 3 -4.20 6.90 -2.21
C ILE A 3 -3.31 7.58 -1.16
N LEU A 4 -2.40 6.80 -0.57
CA LEU A 4 -1.34 7.27 0.31
C LEU A 4 -0.14 7.68 -0.56
N ASP A 5 0.58 8.73 -0.17
CA ASP A 5 1.87 9.03 -0.78
C ASP A 5 2.96 8.19 -0.08
N LEU A 6 3.60 7.28 -0.82
CA LEU A 6 4.74 6.49 -0.34
C LEU A 6 6.03 7.20 -0.69
N VAL A 7 6.82 7.56 0.31
CA VAL A 7 8.10 8.24 0.12
C VAL A 7 9.26 7.29 0.43
N MET A 8 10.17 7.15 -0.51
CA MET A 8 11.39 6.33 -0.39
C MET A 8 12.63 7.21 -0.52
N TYR A 9 13.52 7.16 0.47
CA TYR A 9 14.79 7.87 0.46
C TYR A 9 15.96 6.87 0.46
N SER A 10 16.78 6.90 -0.58
CA SER A 10 17.94 6.01 -0.71
C SER A 10 19.20 6.52 0.01
N ASN A 11 19.18 7.72 0.67
CA ASN A 11 20.38 8.26 1.32
C ASN A 11 20.09 9.14 2.54
N PRO A 12 20.47 8.73 3.78
CA PRO A 12 20.26 9.51 5.01
C PRO A 12 21.27 10.66 5.24
N GLN A 13 22.17 10.99 4.30
CA GLN A 13 23.31 11.91 4.50
C GLN A 13 23.16 13.29 3.84
N ARG A 14 21.99 13.80 3.51
CA ARG A 14 21.87 15.22 3.13
C ARG A 14 21.40 16.07 4.31
N ARG A 15 22.37 16.68 5.01
CA ARG A 15 22.14 17.76 5.96
C ARG A 15 21.62 18.98 5.21
N ILE A 16 20.41 19.41 5.54
CA ILE A 16 19.84 20.67 5.07
C ILE A 16 20.48 21.79 5.90
N THR A 17 21.27 22.62 5.23
CA THR A 17 21.83 23.87 5.80
C THR A 17 20.77 24.97 5.65
N PHE A 18 20.18 25.40 6.75
CA PHE A 18 19.30 26.57 6.76
C PHE A 18 20.12 27.84 6.61
N PHE A 19 19.89 28.61 5.53
CA PHE A 19 20.33 29.99 5.42
C PHE A 19 19.24 30.89 6.00
N SER A 20 19.57 31.54 7.15
CA SER A 20 18.74 32.59 7.70
C SER A 20 19.00 33.89 6.93
N LEU A 21 18.03 34.36 6.18
CA LEU A 21 18.04 35.72 5.62
C LEU A 21 17.09 36.58 6.45
N LEU A 22 17.66 37.53 7.17
CA LEU A 22 16.95 38.55 7.94
C LEU A 22 16.51 39.66 6.98
N PHE A 23 15.22 39.82 6.73
CA PHE A 23 14.68 40.97 6.00
C PHE A 23 13.82 41.84 6.91
N LEU A 24 14.24 43.06 7.05
CA LEU A 24 13.52 44.14 7.71
C LEU A 24 12.47 44.69 6.73
N ALA A 25 11.18 44.62 7.02
CA ALA A 25 10.15 45.18 6.16
C ALA A 25 9.18 46.07 6.93
N ALA A 26 8.94 47.23 6.33
CA ALA A 26 8.10 48.31 6.77
C ALA A 26 6.62 47.94 6.81
N PHE A 27 5.90 48.49 7.81
CA PHE A 27 4.47 48.35 7.98
C PHE A 27 3.69 49.10 6.91
N THR A 28 2.89 48.38 6.13
CA THR A 28 1.69 48.91 5.46
C THR A 28 0.54 47.98 5.82
N VAL A 29 -0.52 48.55 6.39
CA VAL A 29 -1.76 47.84 6.71
C VAL A 29 -2.56 47.61 5.45
N PRO A 30 -2.89 46.38 5.06
CA PRO A 30 -3.93 46.11 4.08
C PRO A 30 -5.19 45.54 4.71
N SER A 31 -6.29 45.97 4.16
CA SER A 31 -7.66 45.54 4.36
C SER A 31 -7.81 44.02 4.46
N THR A 32 -8.56 43.60 5.46
CA THR A 32 -8.93 42.20 5.76
C THR A 32 -9.79 41.64 4.63
N GLN A 33 -9.19 40.97 3.67
CA GLN A 33 -9.87 39.94 2.89
C GLN A 33 -9.74 38.62 3.70
N ALA A 34 -10.86 38.14 4.18
CA ALA A 34 -10.94 36.78 4.73
C ALA A 34 -10.58 35.81 3.60
N GLN A 35 -9.33 35.38 3.55
CA GLN A 35 -8.93 34.20 2.77
C GLN A 35 -9.62 33.02 3.45
N GLN A 36 -10.61 32.45 2.76
CA GLN A 36 -11.03 31.09 3.01
C GLN A 36 -9.79 30.21 2.79
N LEU A 37 -9.16 29.82 3.88
CA LEU A 37 -8.24 28.70 3.90
C LEU A 37 -9.09 27.48 3.54
N SER A 38 -9.10 27.12 2.26
CA SER A 38 -9.46 25.77 1.87
C SER A 38 -8.48 24.87 2.64
N SER A 39 -8.98 24.15 3.62
CA SER A 39 -8.24 23.07 4.25
C SER A 39 -8.03 22.01 3.17
N GLU A 40 -6.92 22.14 2.46
CA GLU A 40 -6.40 21.06 1.64
C GLU A 40 -6.22 19.88 2.60
N SER A 41 -7.06 18.88 2.46
CA SER A 41 -6.98 17.71 3.32
C SER A 41 -5.62 17.07 3.08
N VAL A 42 -4.74 17.20 4.06
CA VAL A 42 -3.41 16.58 4.04
C VAL A 42 -3.63 15.10 3.76
N ARG A 43 -3.14 14.62 2.62
CA ARG A 43 -3.23 13.20 2.29
C ARG A 43 -2.42 12.42 3.29
N PRO A 44 -2.94 11.29 3.77
CA PRO A 44 -2.13 10.40 4.57
C PRO A 44 -0.92 9.94 3.73
N SER A 45 0.23 9.83 4.37
CA SER A 45 1.47 9.37 3.74
C SER A 45 2.11 8.29 4.60
N THR A 46 2.85 7.41 3.98
CA THR A 46 3.72 6.44 4.65
C THR A 46 5.12 6.52 4.06
N THR A 47 6.11 6.06 4.81
CA THR A 47 7.49 6.05 4.35
C THR A 47 7.98 4.62 4.30
N ALA A 48 8.46 4.19 3.13
CA ALA A 48 9.18 2.94 3.04
C ALA A 48 10.58 3.11 3.66
N MET A 49 10.99 2.15 4.46
CA MET A 49 12.33 2.15 5.07
C MET A 49 13.29 1.30 4.25
N GLN A 50 14.51 1.81 4.07
CA GLN A 50 15.58 0.99 3.49
C GLN A 50 15.98 -0.09 4.51
N LEU A 51 15.89 -1.33 4.07
CA LEU A 51 16.21 -2.49 4.89
C LEU A 51 17.70 -2.79 4.82
N SER A 52 18.29 -3.19 5.93
CA SER A 52 19.70 -3.63 5.98
C SER A 52 19.87 -5.05 5.43
N ARG A 53 18.79 -5.83 5.43
CA ARG A 53 18.70 -7.17 4.83
C ARG A 53 17.27 -7.40 4.30
N ALA A 54 17.14 -8.26 3.30
CA ALA A 54 15.84 -8.73 2.86
C ALA A 54 15.13 -9.52 3.97
N PRO A 55 13.81 -9.38 4.14
CA PRO A 55 13.05 -10.30 4.98
C PRO A 55 13.01 -11.70 4.38
N SER A 56 12.77 -12.70 5.20
CA SER A 56 12.43 -14.05 4.73
C SER A 56 10.98 -14.03 4.26
N ILE A 57 10.71 -14.48 3.05
CA ILE A 57 9.34 -14.56 2.56
C ILE A 57 8.78 -15.92 3.00
N ASP A 58 8.27 -15.97 4.22
CA ASP A 58 7.70 -17.19 4.86
C ASP A 58 6.33 -16.94 5.51
N GLY A 59 5.85 -15.69 5.41
CA GLY A 59 4.57 -15.25 5.95
C GLY A 59 4.60 -14.85 7.42
N ASP A 60 5.73 -14.94 8.13
CA ASP A 60 5.87 -14.58 9.55
C ASP A 60 6.40 -13.16 9.77
N VAL A 61 5.59 -12.16 9.45
CA VAL A 61 5.95 -10.74 9.60
C VAL A 61 6.41 -10.36 11.00
N LEU A 62 5.79 -10.94 12.04
CA LEU A 62 6.10 -10.58 13.43
C LEU A 62 7.33 -11.30 13.96
N GLY A 63 7.70 -12.44 13.39
CA GLY A 63 8.87 -13.23 13.76
C GLY A 63 10.14 -12.81 13.03
N ASP A 64 10.08 -12.03 11.94
CA ASP A 64 11.27 -11.57 11.21
C ASP A 64 11.76 -10.22 11.72
N ASP A 65 12.99 -10.19 12.22
CA ASP A 65 13.69 -8.98 12.69
C ASP A 65 13.86 -7.91 11.59
N ALA A 66 13.76 -8.26 10.31
CA ALA A 66 13.83 -7.28 9.22
C ALA A 66 12.76 -6.20 9.34
N TRP A 67 11.59 -6.53 9.91
CA TRP A 67 10.47 -5.62 10.11
C TRP A 67 10.53 -4.84 11.43
N SER A 68 11.39 -5.22 12.36
CA SER A 68 11.39 -4.73 13.75
C SER A 68 11.54 -3.22 13.91
N ASN A 69 12.19 -2.55 12.96
CA ASN A 69 12.43 -1.09 12.99
C ASN A 69 11.46 -0.29 12.12
N ILE A 70 10.48 -0.94 11.49
CA ILE A 70 9.50 -0.27 10.64
C ILE A 70 8.27 0.07 11.47
N ASN A 71 7.87 1.35 11.42
CA ASN A 71 6.58 1.75 11.97
C ASN A 71 5.47 1.35 10.99
N PRO A 72 4.53 0.48 11.37
CA PRO A 72 3.50 0.04 10.46
C PRO A 72 2.48 1.14 10.17
N THR A 73 1.96 1.14 8.95
CA THR A 73 0.77 1.91 8.59
C THR A 73 -0.46 1.16 9.07
N SER A 74 -1.38 1.87 9.71
CA SER A 74 -2.61 1.33 10.28
C SER A 74 -3.78 2.33 10.11
N GLY A 75 -4.90 2.14 10.83
CA GLY A 75 -6.01 3.09 10.78
C GLY A 75 -6.90 2.92 9.56
N PHE A 76 -7.07 1.70 9.11
CA PHE A 76 -7.96 1.36 8.00
C PHE A 76 -9.40 1.75 8.27
N THR A 77 -10.09 2.22 7.24
CA THR A 77 -11.52 2.53 7.27
C THR A 77 -12.27 1.63 6.30
N GLN A 78 -13.52 1.35 6.63
CA GLN A 78 -14.39 0.56 5.79
C GLN A 78 -14.74 1.30 4.49
N THR A 79 -14.79 0.57 3.40
CA THR A 79 -15.46 0.98 2.16
C THR A 79 -16.85 0.37 2.07
N ARG A 80 -17.06 -0.78 2.71
CA ARG A 80 -18.32 -1.51 2.86
C ARG A 80 -18.32 -2.25 4.21
N PRO A 81 -19.46 -2.46 4.86
CA PRO A 81 -20.78 -1.94 4.53
C PRO A 81 -20.96 -0.46 4.89
N ASN A 82 -20.11 0.11 5.80
CA ASN A 82 -20.28 1.46 6.35
C ASN A 82 -19.07 2.32 5.96
N GLU A 83 -19.18 3.03 4.85
CA GLU A 83 -18.08 3.85 4.32
C GLU A 83 -17.58 4.87 5.35
N GLY A 84 -16.24 4.96 5.49
CA GLY A 84 -15.57 5.92 6.37
C GLY A 84 -15.54 5.55 7.85
N VAL A 85 -16.26 4.52 8.28
CA VAL A 85 -16.20 4.00 9.66
C VAL A 85 -14.87 3.23 9.85
N PRO A 86 -14.26 3.23 11.06
CA PRO A 86 -13.08 2.41 11.32
C PRO A 86 -13.28 0.93 10.95
N ALA A 87 -12.23 0.28 10.46
CA ALA A 87 -12.27 -1.14 10.17
C ALA A 87 -12.63 -1.97 11.41
N THR A 88 -13.35 -3.07 11.23
CA THR A 88 -13.78 -3.96 12.32
C THR A 88 -12.63 -4.74 12.94
N GLN A 89 -11.56 -4.98 12.18
CA GLN A 89 -10.37 -5.69 12.61
C GLN A 89 -9.13 -4.86 12.31
N ARG A 90 -8.15 -4.88 13.21
CA ARG A 90 -6.89 -4.15 13.05
C ARG A 90 -6.08 -4.73 11.89
N THR A 91 -5.45 -3.85 11.14
CA THR A 91 -4.49 -4.20 10.09
C THR A 91 -3.26 -3.33 10.24
N GLU A 92 -2.09 -3.92 10.17
CA GLU A 92 -0.80 -3.25 10.17
C GLU A 92 -0.06 -3.63 8.89
N VAL A 93 0.48 -2.64 8.20
CA VAL A 93 1.24 -2.83 6.96
C VAL A 93 2.61 -2.22 7.12
N PHE A 94 3.61 -3.02 6.90
CA PHE A 94 5.02 -2.67 6.94
C PHE A 94 5.52 -2.50 5.51
N VAL A 95 6.24 -1.40 5.24
CA VAL A 95 6.77 -1.11 3.91
C VAL A 95 8.27 -0.88 4.01
N GLY A 96 9.03 -1.75 3.36
CA GLY A 96 10.47 -1.68 3.31
C GLY A 96 11.00 -1.88 1.89
N PHE A 97 12.27 -1.58 1.65
CA PHE A 97 12.89 -1.82 0.36
C PHE A 97 14.39 -2.12 0.48
N THR A 98 14.92 -2.88 -0.47
CA THR A 98 16.35 -3.03 -0.73
C THR A 98 16.73 -2.26 -1.99
N GLU A 99 17.90 -2.49 -2.56
CA GLU A 99 18.33 -1.83 -3.79
C GLU A 99 17.44 -2.17 -5.01
N ASP A 100 16.87 -3.35 -5.03
CA ASP A 100 16.20 -3.95 -6.19
C ASP A 100 14.74 -4.38 -5.93
N THR A 101 14.28 -4.37 -4.69
CA THR A 101 13.00 -4.99 -4.32
C THR A 101 12.24 -4.15 -3.29
N LEU A 102 10.94 -3.96 -3.52
CA LEU A 102 9.97 -3.46 -2.56
C LEU A 102 9.40 -4.63 -1.77
N TYR A 103 9.36 -4.50 -0.45
CA TYR A 103 8.79 -5.48 0.46
C TYR A 103 7.57 -4.92 1.17
N ILE A 104 6.50 -5.71 1.20
CA ILE A 104 5.27 -5.40 1.93
C ILE A 104 4.99 -6.53 2.92
N GLY A 105 5.02 -6.22 4.20
CA GLY A 105 4.54 -7.11 5.25
C GLY A 105 3.15 -6.69 5.70
N VAL A 106 2.24 -7.62 5.89
CA VAL A 106 0.91 -7.36 6.46
C VAL A 106 0.64 -8.25 7.64
N MET A 107 0.21 -7.66 8.76
CA MET A 107 -0.42 -8.36 9.87
C MET A 107 -1.91 -8.01 9.91
N ALA A 108 -2.73 -8.95 9.57
CA ALA A 108 -4.17 -8.86 9.50
C ALA A 108 -4.80 -9.49 10.75
N TYR A 109 -4.86 -8.72 11.85
CA TYR A 109 -5.42 -9.19 13.11
C TYR A 109 -6.88 -9.60 12.96
N ASP A 110 -7.29 -10.56 13.76
CA ASP A 110 -8.63 -11.11 13.77
C ASP A 110 -9.00 -11.63 15.15
N ASP A 111 -10.14 -11.18 15.69
CA ASP A 111 -10.63 -11.61 17.00
C ASP A 111 -11.10 -13.08 17.00
N ASN A 112 -11.31 -13.66 15.81
CA ASN A 112 -11.65 -15.07 15.63
C ASN A 112 -10.89 -15.69 14.45
N PRO A 113 -9.60 -16.02 14.61
CA PRO A 113 -8.78 -16.58 13.53
C PRO A 113 -9.34 -17.86 12.91
N GLY A 114 -10.12 -18.63 13.70
CA GLY A 114 -10.80 -19.82 13.21
C GLY A 114 -11.93 -19.55 12.20
N ALA A 115 -12.36 -18.29 12.05
CA ALA A 115 -13.37 -17.87 11.08
C ALA A 115 -12.77 -17.25 9.83
N ILE A 116 -11.46 -17.19 9.69
CA ILE A 116 -10.76 -16.74 8.49
C ILE A 116 -11.15 -17.65 7.33
N LEU A 117 -11.63 -17.04 6.25
CA LEU A 117 -12.14 -17.76 5.11
C LEU A 117 -11.11 -17.82 3.98
N VAL A 118 -10.72 -19.03 3.59
CA VAL A 118 -9.91 -19.31 2.41
C VAL A 118 -10.75 -20.15 1.45
N THR A 119 -11.13 -19.57 0.31
CA THR A 119 -12.01 -20.25 -0.67
C THR A 119 -11.24 -20.91 -1.80
N ASP A 120 -10.05 -20.40 -2.12
CA ASP A 120 -9.23 -20.90 -3.23
C ASP A 120 -7.73 -20.69 -2.91
N SER A 121 -6.89 -21.59 -3.39
CA SER A 121 -5.42 -21.55 -3.25
C SER A 121 -4.69 -21.54 -4.59
N ARG A 122 -5.38 -21.27 -5.68
CA ARG A 122 -4.77 -21.16 -7.01
C ARG A 122 -4.35 -19.73 -7.29
N ARG A 123 -3.27 -19.56 -8.02
CA ARG A 123 -2.83 -18.25 -8.55
C ARG A 123 -4.01 -17.57 -9.28
N ASP A 124 -4.09 -16.25 -9.16
CA ASP A 124 -5.10 -15.37 -9.78
C ASP A 124 -6.56 -15.70 -9.44
N SER A 125 -6.77 -16.47 -8.36
CA SER A 125 -8.13 -16.68 -7.85
C SER A 125 -8.73 -15.38 -7.34
N ALA A 126 -10.07 -15.26 -7.48
CA ALA A 126 -10.78 -14.06 -7.06
C ALA A 126 -10.59 -13.78 -5.56
N LEU A 127 -10.12 -12.57 -5.23
CA LEU A 127 -9.89 -12.14 -3.86
C LEU A 127 -11.16 -11.63 -3.16
N ASP A 128 -12.25 -11.45 -3.89
CA ASP A 128 -13.50 -10.90 -3.35
C ASP A 128 -14.27 -11.88 -2.45
N ASP A 129 -14.08 -13.18 -2.63
CA ASP A 129 -14.83 -14.23 -1.94
C ASP A 129 -14.04 -14.86 -0.78
N THR A 130 -12.89 -14.32 -0.42
CA THR A 130 -11.98 -14.82 0.61
C THR A 130 -11.48 -13.70 1.51
N ASP A 131 -10.98 -14.00 2.69
CA ASP A 131 -10.09 -13.06 3.39
C ASP A 131 -8.90 -12.78 2.48
N SER A 132 -8.54 -11.50 2.33
CA SER A 132 -7.47 -11.14 1.40
C SER A 132 -6.87 -9.77 1.72
N PHE A 133 -5.68 -9.56 1.18
CA PHE A 133 -5.00 -8.27 1.21
C PHE A 133 -4.48 -7.93 -0.17
N GLN A 134 -4.54 -6.66 -0.53
CA GLN A 134 -4.04 -6.13 -1.80
C GLN A 134 -3.30 -4.83 -1.57
N VAL A 135 -2.23 -4.63 -2.33
CA VAL A 135 -1.55 -3.35 -2.49
C VAL A 135 -1.70 -2.86 -3.93
N ILE A 136 -2.01 -1.58 -4.09
CA ILE A 136 -2.07 -0.90 -5.38
C ILE A 136 -0.93 0.09 -5.40
N ILE A 137 -0.09 0.05 -6.45
CA ILE A 137 1.11 0.86 -6.60
C ILE A 137 1.01 1.68 -7.88
N ASP A 138 1.07 3.01 -7.75
CA ASP A 138 1.20 3.97 -8.83
C ASP A 138 2.59 4.61 -8.74
N GLY A 139 3.56 4.03 -9.43
CA GLY A 139 4.96 4.47 -9.41
C GLY A 139 5.22 5.76 -10.18
N LEU A 140 4.29 6.20 -11.04
CA LEU A 140 4.39 7.47 -11.77
C LEU A 140 3.62 8.60 -11.10
N LEU A 141 2.86 8.30 -10.04
CA LEU A 141 1.98 9.23 -9.33
C LEU A 141 0.98 9.94 -10.26
N ASP A 142 0.59 9.27 -11.36
CA ASP A 142 -0.32 9.83 -12.37
C ASP A 142 -1.80 9.61 -12.02
N ARG A 143 -2.09 8.74 -11.02
CA ARG A 143 -3.43 8.37 -10.54
C ARG A 143 -4.32 7.71 -11.59
N GLN A 144 -3.75 7.27 -12.67
CA GLN A 144 -4.44 6.63 -13.78
C GLN A 144 -3.96 5.20 -13.99
N ASN A 145 -2.66 4.98 -13.80
CA ASN A 145 -2.02 3.72 -14.09
C ASN A 145 -1.35 3.17 -12.84
N GLY A 146 -1.33 1.86 -12.70
CA GLY A 146 -0.70 1.21 -11.56
C GLY A 146 -0.71 -0.30 -11.65
N TYR A 147 -0.23 -0.91 -10.60
CA TYR A 147 -0.13 -2.35 -10.45
C TYR A 147 -0.82 -2.79 -9.17
N VAL A 148 -1.45 -3.93 -9.22
CA VAL A 148 -2.07 -4.57 -8.05
C VAL A 148 -1.32 -5.84 -7.77
N PHE A 149 -0.94 -6.03 -6.51
CA PHE A 149 -0.43 -7.29 -5.98
C PHE A 149 -1.31 -7.69 -4.82
N GLY A 150 -1.73 -8.93 -4.78
CA GLY A 150 -2.67 -9.39 -3.78
C GLY A 150 -2.41 -10.82 -3.35
N THR A 151 -2.89 -11.15 -2.16
CA THR A 151 -2.82 -12.49 -1.61
C THR A 151 -4.00 -12.78 -0.69
N ASN A 152 -4.14 -14.03 -0.33
CA ASN A 152 -5.04 -14.49 0.72
C ASN A 152 -4.25 -15.31 1.78
N PRO A 153 -4.87 -15.79 2.85
CA PRO A 153 -4.16 -16.55 3.87
C PRO A 153 -3.56 -17.89 3.42
N ALA A 154 -3.80 -18.30 2.16
CA ALA A 154 -3.13 -19.46 1.53
C ALA A 154 -1.87 -19.06 0.73
N GLY A 155 -1.47 -17.78 0.73
CA GLY A 155 -0.25 -17.32 0.06
C GLY A 155 -0.34 -17.31 -1.47
N ILE A 156 -1.54 -17.12 -2.05
CA ILE A 156 -1.63 -17.08 -3.52
C ILE A 156 -1.00 -15.81 -4.10
N GLU A 157 -0.40 -15.93 -5.25
CA GLU A 157 -0.04 -14.79 -6.08
C GLU A 157 -1.27 -14.31 -6.86
N TYR A 158 -1.55 -13.01 -6.78
CA TYR A 158 -2.57 -12.33 -7.56
C TYR A 158 -1.99 -11.02 -8.05
N ASP A 159 -1.86 -10.85 -9.35
CA ASP A 159 -1.33 -9.63 -9.92
C ASP A 159 -2.18 -9.13 -11.09
N ALA A 160 -2.19 -7.80 -11.24
CA ALA A 160 -2.93 -7.13 -12.31
C ALA A 160 -2.35 -5.75 -12.60
N GLN A 161 -2.63 -5.26 -13.80
CA GLN A 161 -2.33 -3.89 -14.19
C GLN A 161 -3.61 -3.05 -14.25
N VAL A 162 -3.54 -1.84 -13.69
CA VAL A 162 -4.58 -0.81 -13.80
C VAL A 162 -4.18 0.20 -14.88
N ILE A 163 -5.11 0.53 -15.77
CA ILE A 163 -4.93 1.49 -16.85
C ILE A 163 -6.16 2.42 -16.85
N ASN A 164 -5.94 3.74 -16.97
CA ASN A 164 -7.01 4.74 -17.02
C ASN A 164 -8.00 4.60 -15.84
N GLU A 165 -7.50 4.63 -14.61
CA GLU A 165 -8.29 4.57 -13.35
C GLU A 165 -9.13 3.30 -13.21
N GLY A 166 -8.80 2.23 -13.93
CA GLY A 166 -9.57 0.98 -13.90
C GLY A 166 -10.81 0.98 -14.81
N GLY A 167 -11.04 2.05 -15.56
CA GLY A 167 -12.19 2.19 -16.44
C GLY A 167 -13.54 2.16 -15.70
N GLN A 168 -14.67 2.06 -16.43
CA GLN A 168 -16.02 1.98 -15.84
C GLN A 168 -16.32 0.64 -15.12
N GLY A 169 -15.35 -0.26 -15.03
CA GLY A 169 -15.55 -1.62 -14.50
C GLY A 169 -15.23 -1.82 -13.02
N GLY A 170 -14.74 -0.82 -12.30
CA GLY A 170 -14.42 -0.91 -10.86
C GLY A 170 -13.51 -2.09 -10.48
N PHE A 171 -12.78 -1.97 -9.38
CA PHE A 171 -12.09 -3.09 -8.74
C PHE A 171 -13.12 -4.18 -8.35
N GLY A 172 -13.05 -5.35 -8.95
CA GLY A 172 -13.93 -6.48 -8.65
C GLY A 172 -14.82 -6.97 -9.81
N GLY A 173 -14.74 -6.39 -10.99
CA GLY A 173 -15.46 -6.88 -12.16
C GLY A 173 -14.79 -8.10 -12.79
N ARG A 174 -15.43 -9.26 -12.76
CA ARG A 174 -15.09 -10.47 -13.55
C ARG A 174 -15.18 -10.18 -15.05
N GLY A 175 -14.21 -9.47 -15.62
CA GLY A 175 -14.21 -9.16 -17.04
C GLY A 175 -12.85 -8.67 -17.49
N GLY A 176 -11.91 -9.57 -17.72
CA GLY A 176 -10.70 -9.25 -18.45
C GLY A 176 -11.05 -8.75 -19.85
N GLY A 177 -10.77 -7.48 -20.13
CA GLY A 177 -10.85 -6.93 -21.47
C GLY A 177 -11.73 -5.67 -21.57
N ALA A 178 -11.16 -4.60 -22.07
CA ALA A 178 -11.75 -3.31 -22.45
C ALA A 178 -12.05 -2.28 -21.33
N GLY A 179 -11.71 -2.50 -20.06
CA GLY A 179 -12.08 -1.60 -18.96
C GLY A 179 -10.98 -1.24 -17.99
N GLY A 180 -9.74 -1.08 -18.43
CA GLY A 180 -8.70 -0.51 -17.56
C GLY A 180 -8.16 -1.40 -16.43
N PHE A 181 -8.66 -2.61 -16.24
CA PHE A 181 -8.14 -3.61 -15.30
C PHE A 181 -7.74 -4.87 -16.07
N ASN A 182 -6.44 -5.15 -16.13
CA ASN A 182 -5.88 -6.24 -16.91
C ASN A 182 -5.35 -7.35 -16.01
N LEU A 183 -6.14 -8.41 -15.82
CA LEU A 183 -5.75 -9.62 -15.09
C LEU A 183 -4.82 -10.56 -15.89
N ASN A 184 -4.62 -10.30 -17.19
CA ASN A 184 -3.67 -11.07 -17.99
C ASN A 184 -2.25 -10.49 -17.94
N TRP A 185 -2.06 -9.38 -17.21
CA TRP A 185 -0.72 -8.89 -16.89
C TRP A 185 -0.13 -9.81 -15.84
N ASP A 186 1.07 -10.28 -16.07
CA ASP A 186 1.76 -11.24 -15.22
C ASP A 186 3.21 -10.80 -15.03
N THR A 187 3.73 -10.94 -13.82
CA THR A 187 5.12 -10.66 -13.50
C THR A 187 5.67 -11.66 -12.48
N THR A 188 6.99 -11.69 -12.34
CA THR A 188 7.63 -12.52 -11.33
C THR A 188 7.79 -11.72 -10.04
N TRP A 189 7.22 -12.22 -8.97
CA TRP A 189 7.32 -11.70 -7.61
C TRP A 189 7.09 -12.85 -6.63
N GLU A 190 7.25 -12.63 -5.34
CA GLU A 190 7.12 -13.68 -4.34
C GLU A 190 6.14 -13.27 -3.26
N VAL A 191 5.38 -14.22 -2.75
CA VAL A 191 4.48 -14.03 -1.60
C VAL A 191 4.31 -15.33 -0.84
N GLU A 192 4.33 -15.22 0.49
CA GLU A 192 3.92 -16.27 1.40
C GLU A 192 3.01 -15.69 2.47
N ALA A 193 2.11 -16.53 3.01
CA ALA A 193 1.18 -16.13 4.05
C ALA A 193 0.91 -17.30 5.01
N GLN A 194 0.56 -16.97 6.26
CA GLN A 194 0.18 -17.97 7.24
C GLN A 194 -0.93 -17.47 8.18
N ILE A 195 -1.76 -18.38 8.63
CA ILE A 195 -2.73 -18.14 9.70
C ILE A 195 -2.04 -18.44 11.03
N ASN A 196 -2.23 -17.55 12.01
CA ASN A 196 -1.69 -17.68 13.37
C ASN A 196 -2.76 -17.38 14.42
N GLU A 197 -2.39 -17.40 15.70
CA GLU A 197 -3.32 -17.17 16.82
C GLU A 197 -3.89 -15.73 16.87
N GLN A 198 -3.26 -14.78 16.19
CA GLN A 198 -3.65 -13.35 16.18
C GLN A 198 -4.43 -12.96 14.92
N GLY A 199 -4.53 -13.85 13.92
CA GLY A 199 -5.14 -13.57 12.63
C GLY A 199 -4.41 -14.28 11.50
N TRP A 200 -3.98 -13.52 10.49
CA TRP A 200 -3.07 -14.02 9.45
C TRP A 200 -2.07 -12.95 9.05
N SER A 201 -0.94 -13.38 8.58
CA SER A 201 0.11 -12.49 8.10
C SER A 201 0.58 -12.91 6.71
N GLY A 202 1.17 -11.98 5.97
CA GLY A 202 1.72 -12.26 4.66
C GLY A 202 2.86 -11.30 4.31
N GLU A 203 3.78 -11.78 3.51
CA GLU A 203 4.95 -11.06 3.04
C GLU A 203 5.04 -11.12 1.53
N MET A 204 5.30 -9.98 0.92
CA MET A 204 5.41 -9.82 -0.52
C MET A 204 6.78 -9.24 -0.85
N ALA A 205 7.49 -9.83 -1.84
CA ALA A 205 8.70 -9.30 -2.43
C ALA A 205 8.43 -8.95 -3.89
N ILE A 206 8.40 -7.66 -4.20
CA ILE A 206 8.05 -7.12 -5.52
C ILE A 206 9.31 -6.49 -6.12
N PRO A 207 9.96 -7.12 -7.11
CA PRO A 207 11.12 -6.55 -7.77
C PRO A 207 10.80 -5.22 -8.44
N PHE A 208 11.67 -4.22 -8.35
CA PHE A 208 11.45 -2.94 -9.02
C PHE A 208 11.34 -3.07 -10.54
N THR A 209 11.90 -4.14 -11.11
CA THR A 209 11.77 -4.46 -12.54
C THR A 209 10.34 -4.80 -12.97
N ALA A 210 9.47 -5.18 -12.02
CA ALA A 210 8.03 -5.40 -12.26
C ALA A 210 7.23 -4.10 -12.35
N LEU A 211 7.81 -2.97 -11.93
CA LEU A 211 7.13 -1.69 -11.80
C LEU A 211 7.65 -0.67 -12.82
N ARG A 212 6.82 0.31 -13.15
CA ARG A 212 7.25 1.51 -13.87
C ARG A 212 7.19 2.69 -12.92
N TYR A 213 8.29 3.42 -12.80
CA TYR A 213 8.42 4.57 -11.93
C TYR A 213 9.37 5.61 -12.53
N GLY A 214 9.43 6.81 -11.93
CA GLY A 214 10.29 7.90 -12.35
C GLY A 214 11.77 7.61 -12.14
N SER A 215 12.65 8.46 -12.68
CA SER A 215 14.10 8.31 -12.63
C SER A 215 14.76 9.12 -11.50
N ASP A 216 13.99 9.76 -10.63
CA ASP A 216 14.51 10.59 -9.54
C ASP A 216 15.17 9.73 -8.46
N ASP A 217 16.23 10.26 -7.80
CA ASP A 217 16.92 9.56 -6.71
C ASP A 217 16.00 9.34 -5.48
N ALA A 218 15.07 10.25 -5.24
CA ALA A 218 14.02 10.12 -4.22
C ALA A 218 12.69 9.88 -4.91
N GLN A 219 12.07 8.76 -4.61
CA GLN A 219 10.81 8.36 -5.23
C GLN A 219 9.63 8.72 -4.33
N THR A 220 8.56 9.21 -4.95
CA THR A 220 7.25 9.35 -4.31
C THR A 220 6.22 8.66 -5.20
N TRP A 221 5.57 7.64 -4.66
CA TRP A 221 4.57 6.85 -5.38
C TRP A 221 3.19 6.99 -4.74
N GLY A 222 2.16 6.76 -5.53
CA GLY A 222 0.84 6.50 -4.99
C GLY A 222 0.77 5.07 -4.48
N ILE A 223 0.30 4.87 -3.26
CA ILE A 223 0.06 3.54 -2.71
C ILE A 223 -1.31 3.46 -2.04
N ASN A 224 -1.97 2.32 -2.15
CA ASN A 224 -3.21 2.06 -1.44
C ASN A 224 -3.24 0.60 -0.98
N PHE A 225 -3.82 0.38 0.19
CA PHE A 225 -3.98 -0.94 0.79
C PHE A 225 -5.46 -1.26 0.95
N GLN A 226 -5.83 -2.49 0.61
CA GLN A 226 -7.18 -3.00 0.78
C GLN A 226 -7.13 -4.36 1.47
N ARG A 227 -7.96 -4.52 2.50
CA ARG A 227 -8.21 -5.81 3.13
C ARG A 227 -9.68 -6.18 2.97
N ASN A 228 -9.94 -7.40 2.56
CA ASN A 228 -11.26 -8.01 2.66
C ASN A 228 -11.33 -8.90 3.91
N ILE A 229 -12.40 -8.75 4.66
CA ILE A 229 -12.73 -9.59 5.82
C ILE A 229 -14.03 -10.29 5.46
N ARG A 230 -13.96 -11.60 5.29
CA ARG A 230 -15.12 -12.42 4.96
C ARG A 230 -15.57 -13.20 6.17
N ARG A 231 -16.90 -13.26 6.34
CA ARG A 231 -17.56 -14.05 7.37
C ARG A 231 -18.72 -14.80 6.76
N ASN A 232 -18.93 -16.05 7.22
CA ASN A 232 -20.10 -16.86 6.87
C ASN A 232 -21.32 -16.44 7.65
#